data_d621346845ce63fcc7dc997187036e67
#
_entry.id   d621346845ce63fcc7dc997187036e67
#
_cell.length_a   1.000
_cell.length_b   1.000
_cell.length_c   1.000
_cell.angle_alpha   90.00
_cell.angle_beta   90.00
_cell.angle_gamma   90.00
#
_symmetry.space_group_name_H-M   'P 1'
#
loop_
_entity.id
_entity.type
_entity.pdbx_description
1 polymer ?
#
loop_
_entity_poly.entity_id
_entity_poly.type
_entity_poly.pdbx_seq_one_letter_code
_entity_poly.pdbx_strand_id
1 'polypeptide(L)'
;IAGMDRLVRLNVIAKSGRAVEAAGDVHVLLLDKTGTITFGNRRCTAIHPAPGVSAKELGEGALLASLADDTAEGKSIVEYLRELHPMVEPNVATLTPVAFSAETRLSGVDYQGRIYRKGAVDSLLAFIDVKRTDLMPALVREVEKIAKTGGTPLLVCVDGKLLGVIHLKDVVKP
;
A
#
# COMPACT_ATOMS: atom_id res chain seq x y z
N ILE A 1 -20.06 23.47 -30.61
CA ILE A 1 -20.98 22.64 -29.81
C ILE A 1 -20.70 21.14 -30.02
N ALA A 2 -20.61 20.65 -31.29
CA ALA A 2 -20.38 19.23 -31.58
C ALA A 2 -19.05 18.67 -31.00
N GLY A 3 -17.96 19.46 -30.91
CA GLY A 3 -16.69 19.06 -30.34
C GLY A 3 -16.74 18.88 -28.82
N MET A 4 -17.48 19.75 -28.13
CA MET A 4 -17.65 19.66 -26.67
C MET A 4 -18.48 18.43 -26.28
N ASP A 5 -19.52 18.10 -27.06
CA ASP A 5 -20.34 16.90 -26.82
C ASP A 5 -19.51 15.60 -26.93
N ARG A 6 -18.60 15.55 -27.91
CA ARG A 6 -17.66 14.41 -28.02
C ARG A 6 -16.73 14.27 -26.82
N LEU A 7 -16.23 15.39 -26.28
CA LEU A 7 -15.35 15.36 -25.10
C LEU A 7 -16.09 14.89 -23.86
N VAL A 8 -17.35 15.32 -23.66
CA VAL A 8 -18.18 14.86 -22.56
C VAL A 8 -18.39 13.34 -22.60
N ARG A 9 -18.60 12.76 -23.78
CA ARG A 9 -18.71 11.29 -23.98
C ARG A 9 -17.40 10.56 -23.63
N LEU A 10 -16.27 11.24 -23.66
CA LEU A 10 -14.96 10.73 -23.24
C LEU A 10 -14.61 11.09 -21.79
N ASN A 11 -15.59 11.54 -21.00
CA ASN A 11 -15.42 12.02 -19.63
C ASN A 11 -14.43 13.22 -19.51
N VAL A 12 -14.32 14.02 -20.56
CA VAL A 12 -13.49 15.23 -20.57
C VAL A 12 -14.40 16.46 -20.48
N ILE A 13 -14.18 17.28 -19.46
CA ILE A 13 -14.90 18.55 -19.27
C ILE A 13 -14.03 19.70 -19.77
N ALA A 14 -14.42 20.32 -20.88
CA ALA A 14 -13.78 21.52 -21.37
C ALA A 14 -14.50 22.77 -20.84
N LYS A 15 -13.75 23.74 -20.31
CA LYS A 15 -14.33 25.01 -19.79
C LYS A 15 -14.81 25.98 -20.91
N SER A 16 -14.29 25.83 -22.11
CA SER A 16 -14.67 26.67 -23.25
C SER A 16 -14.27 26.01 -24.59
N GLY A 17 -14.88 26.42 -25.69
CA GLY A 17 -14.47 26.01 -27.05
C GLY A 17 -13.02 26.37 -27.36
N ARG A 18 -12.57 27.57 -26.91
CA ARG A 18 -11.18 27.99 -27.06
C ARG A 18 -10.18 27.08 -26.34
N ALA A 19 -10.55 26.52 -25.22
CA ALA A 19 -9.70 25.54 -24.53
C ALA A 19 -9.53 24.24 -25.32
N VAL A 20 -10.56 23.82 -26.07
CA VAL A 20 -10.51 22.66 -26.97
C VAL A 20 -9.58 22.91 -28.15
N GLU A 21 -9.67 24.09 -28.78
CA GLU A 21 -8.77 24.49 -29.86
C GLU A 21 -7.32 24.54 -29.38
N ALA A 22 -7.06 25.22 -28.24
CA ALA A 22 -5.73 25.33 -27.69
C ALA A 22 -5.13 23.94 -27.32
N ALA A 23 -5.95 22.99 -26.87
CA ALA A 23 -5.49 21.65 -26.59
C ALA A 23 -5.05 20.88 -27.86
N GLY A 24 -5.59 21.22 -29.04
CA GLY A 24 -5.16 20.65 -30.32
C GLY A 24 -3.80 21.16 -30.79
N ASP A 25 -3.38 22.33 -30.33
CA ASP A 25 -2.14 22.98 -30.73
C ASP A 25 -0.98 22.80 -29.74
N VAL A 26 -1.15 21.91 -28.75
CA VAL A 26 -0.12 21.66 -27.74
C VAL A 26 1.04 20.88 -28.32
N HIS A 27 2.26 21.40 -28.17
CA HIS A 27 3.50 20.74 -28.57
C HIS A 27 4.20 20.01 -27.44
N VAL A 28 3.87 20.33 -26.18
CA VAL A 28 4.44 19.72 -24.99
C VAL A 28 3.31 19.38 -24.00
N LEU A 29 3.24 18.14 -23.59
CA LEU A 29 2.27 17.65 -22.60
C LEU A 29 3.00 17.27 -21.31
N LEU A 30 2.65 17.92 -20.22
CA LEU A 30 3.11 17.58 -18.88
C LEU A 30 2.02 16.76 -18.19
N LEU A 31 2.32 15.50 -17.89
CA LEU A 31 1.40 14.59 -17.21
C LEU A 31 1.83 14.41 -15.76
N ASP A 32 0.89 14.63 -14.83
CA ASP A 32 1.07 14.19 -13.45
C ASP A 32 1.05 12.66 -13.40
N LYS A 33 1.93 12.09 -12.54
CA LYS A 33 2.02 10.63 -12.39
C LYS A 33 0.87 10.11 -11.53
N THR A 34 0.75 10.64 -10.32
CA THR A 34 -0.13 10.09 -9.28
C THR A 34 -1.59 10.47 -9.51
N GLY A 35 -2.45 9.47 -9.72
CA GLY A 35 -3.87 9.68 -10.01
C GLY A 35 -4.19 10.00 -11.46
N THR A 36 -3.22 10.45 -12.26
CA THR A 36 -3.37 10.70 -13.71
C THR A 36 -2.90 9.52 -14.53
N ILE A 37 -1.61 9.21 -14.54
CA ILE A 37 -1.04 8.04 -15.23
C ILE A 37 -1.30 6.78 -14.41
N THR A 38 -1.26 6.89 -13.10
CA THR A 38 -1.52 5.80 -12.17
C THR A 38 -2.90 5.93 -11.53
N PHE A 39 -3.33 4.88 -10.82
CA PHE A 39 -4.59 4.94 -10.06
C PHE A 39 -4.55 5.90 -8.87
N GLY A 40 -3.35 6.36 -8.46
CA GLY A 40 -3.16 7.20 -7.28
C GLY A 40 -3.24 6.44 -5.95
N ASN A 41 -3.58 5.16 -5.99
CA ASN A 41 -3.62 4.27 -4.85
C ASN A 41 -2.49 3.26 -4.96
N ARG A 42 -1.69 3.14 -3.89
CA ARG A 42 -0.64 2.12 -3.83
C ARG A 42 -1.28 0.76 -3.62
N ARG A 43 -0.91 -0.20 -4.44
CA ARG A 43 -1.39 -1.58 -4.36
C ARG A 43 -0.29 -2.51 -3.89
N CYS A 44 -0.66 -3.55 -3.13
CA CYS A 44 0.24 -4.62 -2.77
C CYS A 44 0.64 -5.41 -4.02
N THR A 45 1.93 -5.57 -4.23
CA THR A 45 2.48 -6.28 -5.39
C THR A 45 3.38 -7.46 -5.01
N ALA A 46 3.90 -7.46 -3.78
CA ALA A 46 4.71 -8.56 -3.26
C ALA A 46 4.80 -8.51 -1.73
N ILE A 47 5.16 -9.64 -1.13
CA ILE A 47 5.59 -9.75 0.26
C ILE A 47 6.96 -10.41 0.32
N HIS A 48 7.82 -9.95 1.24
CA HIS A 48 9.19 -10.44 1.40
C HIS A 48 9.42 -10.85 2.86
N PRO A 49 9.46 -12.16 3.16
CA PRO A 49 9.66 -12.64 4.52
C PRO A 49 11.04 -12.26 5.08
N ALA A 50 11.09 -12.03 6.36
CA ALA A 50 12.35 -11.90 7.09
C ALA A 50 13.10 -13.25 7.11
N PRO A 51 14.44 -13.26 7.25
CA PRO A 51 15.19 -14.49 7.43
C PRO A 51 14.62 -15.35 8.58
N GLY A 52 14.35 -16.63 8.28
CA GLY A 52 13.76 -17.55 9.23
C GLY A 52 12.23 -17.45 9.40
N VAL A 53 11.56 -16.57 8.65
CA VAL A 53 10.09 -16.47 8.61
C VAL A 53 9.59 -17.06 7.29
N SER A 54 8.54 -17.87 7.35
CA SER A 54 7.91 -18.41 6.13
C SER A 54 7.01 -17.36 5.45
N ALA A 55 6.80 -17.53 4.13
CA ALA A 55 5.86 -16.67 3.39
C ALA A 55 4.43 -16.78 3.95
N LYS A 56 4.05 -17.96 4.45
CA LYS A 56 2.77 -18.20 5.11
C LYS A 56 2.65 -17.39 6.40
N GLU A 57 3.66 -17.44 7.28
CA GLU A 57 3.66 -16.69 8.55
C GLU A 57 3.57 -15.18 8.32
N LEU A 58 4.35 -14.64 7.37
CA LEU A 58 4.24 -13.23 6.98
C LEU A 58 2.86 -12.92 6.39
N GLY A 59 2.34 -13.77 5.52
CA GLY A 59 1.03 -13.59 4.88
C GLY A 59 -0.10 -13.53 5.90
N GLU A 60 -0.12 -14.45 6.86
CA GLU A 60 -1.10 -14.46 7.96
C GLU A 60 -1.00 -13.22 8.84
N GLY A 61 0.20 -12.83 9.23
CA GLY A 61 0.43 -11.63 10.02
C GLY A 61 0.02 -10.34 9.29
N ALA A 62 0.36 -10.23 8.01
CA ALA A 62 0.02 -9.09 7.16
C ALA A 62 -1.50 -9.01 6.88
N LEU A 63 -2.17 -10.15 6.67
CA LEU A 63 -3.62 -10.23 6.50
C LEU A 63 -4.32 -9.73 7.75
N LEU A 64 -4.02 -10.30 8.91
CA LEU A 64 -4.61 -9.90 10.18
C LEU A 64 -4.38 -8.41 10.47
N ALA A 65 -3.17 -7.91 10.28
CA ALA A 65 -2.87 -6.48 10.45
C ALA A 65 -3.62 -5.56 9.47
N SER A 66 -4.25 -6.12 8.43
CA SER A 66 -4.92 -5.34 7.39
C SER A 66 -6.45 -5.51 7.34
N LEU A 67 -7.02 -6.55 7.99
CA LEU A 67 -8.45 -6.87 7.91
C LEU A 67 -9.38 -5.73 8.37
N ALA A 68 -8.94 -4.93 9.33
CA ALA A 68 -9.70 -3.80 9.85
C ALA A 68 -9.19 -2.45 9.34
N ASP A 69 -8.35 -2.44 8.31
CA ASP A 69 -7.79 -1.22 7.71
C ASP A 69 -8.59 -0.81 6.49
N ASP A 70 -9.42 0.23 6.62
CA ASP A 70 -10.29 0.75 5.56
C ASP A 70 -9.57 1.56 4.48
N THR A 71 -8.26 1.80 4.61
CA THR A 71 -7.48 2.49 3.59
C THR A 71 -7.41 1.69 2.29
N ALA A 72 -7.16 2.37 1.18
CA ALA A 72 -6.97 1.71 -0.12
C ALA A 72 -5.80 0.74 -0.11
N GLU A 73 -4.73 1.09 0.61
CA GLU A 73 -3.56 0.25 0.83
C GLU A 73 -3.91 -1.00 1.65
N GLY A 74 -4.64 -0.86 2.76
CA GLY A 74 -5.09 -1.99 3.58
C GLY A 74 -5.94 -2.98 2.80
N LYS A 75 -6.94 -2.48 2.08
CA LYS A 75 -7.80 -3.30 1.20
C LYS A 75 -7.01 -4.04 0.13
N SER A 76 -6.05 -3.36 -0.50
CA SER A 76 -5.20 -3.98 -1.51
C SER A 76 -4.29 -5.09 -0.95
N ILE A 77 -3.81 -4.96 0.29
CA ILE A 77 -3.04 -6.00 0.96
C ILE A 77 -3.91 -7.24 1.18
N VAL A 78 -5.13 -7.04 1.68
CA VAL A 78 -6.09 -8.13 1.91
C VAL A 78 -6.42 -8.85 0.59
N GLU A 79 -6.74 -8.11 -0.48
CA GLU A 79 -7.00 -8.68 -1.81
C GLU A 79 -5.82 -9.53 -2.29
N TYR A 80 -4.61 -8.99 -2.27
CA TYR A 80 -3.40 -9.68 -2.70
C TYR A 80 -3.13 -10.97 -1.92
N LEU A 81 -3.31 -10.94 -0.60
CA LEU A 81 -3.05 -12.10 0.25
C LEU A 81 -4.11 -13.19 0.12
N ARG A 82 -5.37 -12.83 -0.14
CA ARG A 82 -6.45 -13.78 -0.45
C ARG A 82 -6.19 -14.55 -1.74
N GLU A 83 -5.67 -13.87 -2.76
CA GLU A 83 -5.30 -14.50 -4.03
C GLU A 83 -4.08 -15.41 -3.87
N LEU A 84 -3.10 -14.98 -3.07
CA LEU A 84 -1.85 -15.72 -2.90
C LEU A 84 -2.01 -16.98 -2.04
N HIS A 85 -2.75 -16.89 -0.95
CA HIS A 85 -2.97 -17.96 0.01
C HIS A 85 -4.38 -17.88 0.60
N PRO A 86 -5.31 -18.75 0.15
CA PRO A 86 -6.60 -18.87 0.81
C PRO A 86 -6.42 -19.24 2.29
N MET A 87 -6.84 -18.38 3.19
CA MET A 87 -6.74 -18.56 4.64
C MET A 87 -8.11 -18.44 5.27
N VAL A 88 -8.32 -19.15 6.38
CA VAL A 88 -9.52 -18.96 7.19
C VAL A 88 -9.37 -17.64 7.96
N GLU A 89 -10.19 -16.68 7.60
CA GLU A 89 -10.18 -15.37 8.24
C GLU A 89 -11.05 -15.37 9.51
N PRO A 90 -10.62 -14.69 10.56
CA PRO A 90 -11.48 -14.47 11.72
C PRO A 90 -12.63 -13.52 11.36
N ASN A 91 -13.70 -13.61 12.13
CA ASN A 91 -14.76 -12.60 12.04
C ASN A 91 -14.19 -11.23 12.45
N VAL A 92 -14.29 -10.25 11.57
CA VAL A 92 -13.76 -8.88 11.81
C VAL A 92 -14.33 -8.28 13.10
N ALA A 93 -15.56 -8.62 13.49
CA ALA A 93 -16.15 -8.17 14.75
C ALA A 93 -15.42 -8.66 16.01
N THR A 94 -14.55 -9.67 15.91
CA THR A 94 -13.74 -10.18 17.03
C THR A 94 -12.38 -9.51 17.14
N LEU A 95 -12.04 -8.65 16.19
CA LEU A 95 -10.78 -7.91 16.16
C LEU A 95 -10.92 -6.59 16.93
N THR A 96 -9.88 -6.19 17.64
CA THR A 96 -9.77 -4.84 18.18
C THR A 96 -8.91 -4.01 17.22
N PRO A 97 -9.51 -3.13 16.40
CA PRO A 97 -8.78 -2.42 15.37
C PRO A 97 -7.90 -1.32 15.94
N VAL A 98 -6.73 -1.15 15.34
CA VAL A 98 -5.86 0.02 15.50
C VAL A 98 -5.83 0.73 14.14
N ALA A 99 -6.64 1.77 14.02
CA ALA A 99 -6.78 2.53 12.79
C ALA A 99 -5.47 3.22 12.40
N PHE A 100 -5.23 3.35 11.10
CA PHE A 100 -4.09 4.12 10.60
C PHE A 100 -4.22 5.59 11.05
N SER A 101 -3.12 6.15 11.55
CA SER A 101 -2.98 7.59 11.76
C SER A 101 -1.73 8.13 11.07
N ALA A 102 -1.80 9.38 10.59
CA ALA A 102 -0.66 10.04 9.97
C ALA A 102 0.47 10.33 10.98
N GLU A 103 0.14 10.41 12.25
CA GLU A 103 1.07 10.64 13.35
C GLU A 103 1.90 9.40 13.65
N THR A 104 1.24 8.27 13.91
CA THR A 104 1.91 7.00 14.22
C THR A 104 2.42 6.30 12.97
N ARG A 105 1.75 6.46 11.83
CA ARG A 105 2.01 5.79 10.56
C ARG A 105 1.97 4.26 10.68
N LEU A 106 1.16 3.77 11.63
CA LEU A 106 0.91 2.36 11.93
C LEU A 106 -0.58 2.06 11.81
N SER A 107 -0.91 0.83 11.50
CA SER A 107 -2.24 0.25 11.64
C SER A 107 -2.14 -1.23 12.01
N GLY A 108 -3.24 -1.83 12.43
CA GLY A 108 -3.25 -3.24 12.78
C GLY A 108 -4.47 -3.64 13.60
N VAL A 109 -4.35 -4.77 14.26
CA VAL A 109 -5.38 -5.29 15.17
C VAL A 109 -4.75 -5.94 16.38
N ASP A 110 -5.52 -6.01 17.48
CA ASP A 110 -5.27 -6.94 18.57
C ASP A 110 -6.30 -8.07 18.46
N TYR A 111 -5.81 -9.30 18.47
CA TYR A 111 -6.64 -10.49 18.29
C TYR A 111 -6.11 -11.67 19.10
N GLN A 112 -6.96 -12.29 19.90
CA GLN A 112 -6.63 -13.43 20.76
C GLN A 112 -5.39 -13.21 21.63
N GLY A 113 -5.25 -12.02 22.21
CA GLY A 113 -4.12 -11.65 23.07
C GLY A 113 -2.81 -11.37 22.33
N ARG A 114 -2.83 -11.36 21.00
CA ARG A 114 -1.67 -11.05 20.15
C ARG A 114 -1.82 -9.70 19.47
N ILE A 115 -0.70 -9.04 19.24
CA ILE A 115 -0.59 -7.70 18.68
C ILE A 115 -0.05 -7.79 17.24
N TYR A 116 -0.88 -7.46 16.26
CA TYR A 116 -0.53 -7.43 14.84
C TYR A 116 -0.39 -5.98 14.37
N ARG A 117 0.77 -5.58 13.88
CA ARG A 117 1.00 -4.21 13.39
C ARG A 117 1.70 -4.22 12.03
N LYS A 118 1.31 -3.27 11.19
CA LYS A 118 2.02 -2.92 9.97
C LYS A 118 2.19 -1.41 9.88
N GLY A 119 3.21 -0.97 9.15
CA GLY A 119 3.39 0.45 8.92
C GLY A 119 4.73 0.83 8.31
N ALA A 120 4.97 2.12 8.27
CA ALA A 120 6.21 2.67 7.74
C ALA A 120 7.42 2.14 8.52
N VAL A 121 8.53 1.92 7.81
CA VAL A 121 9.74 1.27 8.37
C VAL A 121 10.15 1.89 9.70
N ASP A 122 10.38 3.20 9.73
CA ASP A 122 10.90 3.86 10.93
C ASP A 122 9.87 3.85 12.08
N SER A 123 8.57 3.98 11.76
CA SER A 123 7.49 3.94 12.75
C SER A 123 7.34 2.56 13.38
N LEU A 124 7.40 1.49 12.57
CA LEU A 124 7.29 0.14 13.12
C LEU A 124 8.52 -0.25 13.94
N LEU A 125 9.72 0.13 13.49
CA LEU A 125 10.95 -0.10 14.25
C LEU A 125 10.93 0.62 15.60
N ALA A 126 10.45 1.88 15.64
CA ALA A 126 10.25 2.61 16.88
C ALA A 126 9.21 1.92 17.80
N PHE A 127 8.14 1.38 17.23
CA PHE A 127 7.10 0.67 18.00
C PHE A 127 7.63 -0.60 18.67
N ILE A 128 8.53 -1.35 18.01
CA ILE A 128 9.13 -2.58 18.56
C ILE A 128 10.47 -2.34 19.28
N ASP A 129 10.85 -1.08 19.48
CA ASP A 129 12.12 -0.64 20.12
C ASP A 129 13.38 -1.25 19.47
N VAL A 130 13.39 -1.30 18.13
CA VAL A 130 14.53 -1.78 17.33
C VAL A 130 15.12 -0.62 16.55
N LYS A 131 16.43 -0.44 16.66
CA LYS A 131 17.15 0.57 15.85
C LYS A 131 17.30 0.08 14.41
N ARG A 132 17.25 1.01 13.46
CA ARG A 132 17.44 0.70 12.03
C ARG A 132 18.80 0.04 11.75
N THR A 133 19.83 0.36 12.54
CA THR A 133 21.17 -0.26 12.48
C THR A 133 21.15 -1.74 12.86
N ASP A 134 20.20 -2.16 13.66
CA ASP A 134 20.09 -3.53 14.19
C ASP A 134 19.15 -4.40 13.32
N LEU A 135 18.56 -3.78 12.28
CA LEU A 135 17.73 -4.49 11.31
C LEU A 135 18.59 -5.47 10.50
N MET A 136 18.10 -6.68 10.32
CA MET A 136 18.77 -7.71 9.53
C MET A 136 19.17 -7.19 8.13
N PRO A 137 20.43 -7.38 7.69
CA PRO A 137 20.91 -6.83 6.41
C PRO A 137 20.06 -7.25 5.19
N ALA A 138 19.45 -8.42 5.24
CA ALA A 138 18.54 -8.88 4.18
C ALA A 138 17.30 -8.01 4.06
N LEU A 139 16.68 -7.62 5.19
CA LEU A 139 15.52 -6.73 5.21
C LEU A 139 15.89 -5.29 4.81
N VAL A 140 17.08 -4.80 5.25
CA VAL A 140 17.55 -3.49 4.83
C VAL A 140 17.66 -3.42 3.31
N ARG A 141 18.28 -4.43 2.68
CA ARG A 141 18.41 -4.50 1.23
C ARG A 141 17.04 -4.52 0.53
N GLU A 142 16.08 -5.27 1.07
CA GLU A 142 14.76 -5.36 0.44
C GLU A 142 13.98 -4.03 0.58
N VAL A 143 14.02 -3.39 1.75
CA VAL A 143 13.45 -2.05 1.97
C VAL A 143 14.04 -1.02 1.00
N GLU A 144 15.37 -1.00 0.87
CA GLU A 144 16.04 -0.07 -0.05
C GLU A 144 15.72 -0.35 -1.52
N LYS A 145 15.66 -1.61 -1.92
CA LYS A 145 15.31 -2.01 -3.28
C LYS A 145 13.90 -1.57 -3.64
N ILE A 146 12.92 -1.78 -2.75
CA ILE A 146 11.55 -1.31 -2.93
C ILE A 146 11.53 0.23 -3.07
N ALA A 147 12.19 0.95 -2.17
CA ALA A 147 12.23 2.40 -2.20
C ALA A 147 12.89 2.95 -3.49
N LYS A 148 14.00 2.36 -3.93
CA LYS A 148 14.70 2.73 -5.18
C LYS A 148 13.85 2.54 -6.43
N THR A 149 12.92 1.59 -6.42
CA THR A 149 11.98 1.36 -7.54
C THR A 149 10.71 2.22 -7.47
N GLY A 150 10.66 3.18 -6.56
CA GLY A 150 9.50 4.05 -6.34
C GLY A 150 8.33 3.38 -5.63
N GLY A 151 8.55 2.19 -5.05
CA GLY A 151 7.60 1.51 -4.20
C GLY A 151 7.62 2.04 -2.76
N THR A 152 6.65 1.62 -1.97
CA THR A 152 6.57 1.92 -0.53
C THR A 152 6.71 0.62 0.25
N PRO A 153 7.80 0.45 1.01
CA PRO A 153 7.94 -0.69 1.91
C PRO A 153 7.14 -0.44 3.19
N LEU A 154 6.32 -1.43 3.60
CA LEU A 154 5.71 -1.48 4.92
C LEU A 154 6.28 -2.69 5.67
N LEU A 155 6.69 -2.51 6.91
CA LEU A 155 7.05 -3.61 7.78
C LEU A 155 5.81 -4.22 8.43
N VAL A 156 5.89 -5.50 8.77
CA VAL A 156 4.88 -6.26 9.52
C VAL A 156 5.52 -6.88 10.74
N CYS A 157 4.88 -6.74 11.90
CA CYS A 157 5.29 -7.44 13.13
C CYS A 157 4.09 -8.07 13.84
N VAL A 158 4.39 -9.11 14.62
CA VAL A 158 3.45 -9.77 15.52
C VAL A 158 4.14 -9.93 16.86
N ASP A 159 3.54 -9.41 17.93
CA ASP A 159 4.08 -9.44 19.31
C ASP A 159 5.53 -8.92 19.39
N GLY A 160 5.86 -7.87 18.62
CA GLY A 160 7.21 -7.32 18.54
C GLY A 160 8.18 -8.08 17.64
N LYS A 161 7.84 -9.30 17.18
CA LYS A 161 8.65 -10.05 16.21
C LYS A 161 8.41 -9.54 14.80
N LEU A 162 9.46 -9.08 14.14
CA LEU A 162 9.41 -8.64 12.75
C LEU A 162 9.26 -9.84 11.82
N LEU A 163 8.22 -9.82 10.98
CA LEU A 163 7.91 -10.91 10.05
C LEU A 163 8.43 -10.66 8.63
N GLY A 164 8.51 -9.40 8.19
CA GLY A 164 8.96 -9.09 6.83
C GLY A 164 8.46 -7.76 6.31
N VAL A 165 8.49 -7.61 4.99
CA VAL A 165 8.18 -6.39 4.27
C VAL A 165 7.04 -6.64 3.28
N ILE A 166 6.05 -5.75 3.23
CA ILE A 166 5.05 -5.63 2.18
C ILE A 166 5.55 -4.59 1.16
N HIS A 167 5.49 -4.92 -0.11
CA HIS A 167 5.81 -4.00 -1.21
C HIS A 167 4.52 -3.40 -1.77
N LEU A 168 4.31 -2.11 -1.53
CA LEU A 168 3.26 -1.33 -2.18
C LEU A 168 3.83 -0.55 -3.36
N LYS A 169 3.11 -0.53 -4.46
CA LYS A 169 3.48 0.20 -5.67
C LYS A 169 2.27 0.91 -6.25
N ASP A 170 2.50 2.11 -6.77
CA ASP A 170 1.49 2.82 -7.56
C ASP A 170 1.41 2.18 -8.95
N VAL A 171 0.22 1.73 -9.34
CA VAL A 171 0.00 0.96 -10.57
C VAL A 171 -0.47 1.88 -11.68
N VAL A 172 0.18 1.78 -12.83
CA VAL A 172 -0.21 2.49 -14.06
C VAL A 172 -1.57 2.00 -14.52
N LYS A 173 -2.44 2.94 -14.94
CA LYS A 173 -3.72 2.61 -15.58
C LYS A 173 -3.47 1.93 -16.93
N PRO A 174 -4.32 0.96 -17.34
CA PRO A 174 -4.22 0.31 -18.65
C PRO A 174 -4.43 1.29 -19.79
#